data_2921d0aef6aee7a5162a14913738563b
#
_entry.id   2921d0aef6aee7a5162a14913738563b
#
_cell.length_a   1.000
_cell.length_b   1.000
_cell.length_c   1.000
_cell.angle_alpha   90.00
_cell.angle_beta   90.00
_cell.angle_gamma   90.00
#
_symmetry.space_group_name_H-M   'P 1'
#
loop_
_entity.id
_entity.type
_entity.pdbx_description
1 polymer ?
#
loop_
_entity_poly.entity_id
_entity_poly.type
_entity_poly.pdbx_seq_one_letter_code
_entity_poly.pdbx_strand_id
1 'polypeptide(L)'
;MISSKAGYYMWPGPYGEWGSRKYLVASCDQSLKRMGLDYVDIFYSHRPDPNTPLEETMGALDYIVRSGRALYAGISTYSPEQTREASRLLRELGTPCLIHQPRYNMFDRWIEDGLLDVLKDEGIGCIAFSPLCLGILTNKYL
;
A
#
# COMPACT_ATOMS: atom_id res chain seq x y z
N MET A 1 13.78 -9.79 -0.23
CA MET A 1 12.90 -8.60 -0.26
C MET A 1 11.86 -8.75 0.83
N ILE A 2 11.77 -7.75 1.71
CA ILE A 2 10.83 -7.72 2.85
C ILE A 2 9.95 -6.49 2.71
N SER A 3 8.64 -6.66 2.91
CA SER A 3 7.70 -5.54 2.85
C SER A 3 6.79 -5.51 4.07
N SER A 4 6.30 -4.33 4.43
CA SER A 4 5.28 -4.14 5.46
C SER A 4 4.23 -3.14 5.00
N LYS A 5 3.08 -3.13 5.69
CA LYS A 5 1.93 -2.30 5.36
C LYS A 5 1.33 -1.68 6.61
N ALA A 6 0.73 -0.50 6.48
CA ALA A 6 -0.08 0.10 7.51
C ALA A 6 -1.42 0.60 6.94
N GLY A 7 -2.50 0.45 7.71
CA GLY A 7 -3.86 0.85 7.31
C GLY A 7 -4.97 0.20 8.13
N TYR A 8 -4.67 -0.91 8.81
CA TYR A 8 -5.60 -1.61 9.68
C TYR A 8 -5.22 -1.43 11.15
N TYR A 9 -6.19 -1.69 12.02
CA TYR A 9 -6.06 -1.49 13.46
C TYR A 9 -4.80 -2.12 14.08
N MET A 10 -4.04 -1.31 14.81
CA MET A 10 -2.80 -1.69 15.47
C MET A 10 -2.85 -1.47 16.98
N TRP A 11 -3.51 -0.40 17.46
CA TRP A 11 -3.66 -0.05 18.87
C TRP A 11 -4.93 0.81 19.10
N PRO A 12 -5.48 0.86 20.33
CA PRO A 12 -6.64 1.69 20.61
C PRO A 12 -6.34 3.18 20.53
N GLY A 13 -7.36 3.97 20.11
CA GLY A 13 -7.30 5.42 20.03
C GLY A 13 -7.38 5.97 18.61
N PRO A 14 -7.45 7.30 18.48
CA PRO A 14 -7.80 7.96 17.21
C PRO A 14 -6.74 7.81 16.10
N TYR A 15 -5.52 7.41 16.44
CA TYR A 15 -4.44 7.22 15.47
C TYR A 15 -3.92 5.77 15.47
N GLY A 16 -4.80 4.80 15.72
CA GLY A 16 -4.47 3.37 15.78
C GLY A 16 -4.68 2.62 14.46
N GLU A 17 -5.20 3.29 13.42
CA GLU A 17 -5.48 2.73 12.10
C GLU A 17 -5.53 3.81 11.01
N TRP A 18 -5.81 3.41 9.75
CA TRP A 18 -6.03 4.23 8.57
C TRP A 18 -4.77 4.83 7.96
N GLY A 19 -4.82 6.08 7.50
CA GLY A 19 -3.80 6.68 6.63
C GLY A 19 -3.10 7.92 7.17
N SER A 20 -3.38 8.34 8.42
CA SER A 20 -2.75 9.55 8.98
C SER A 20 -1.23 9.40 9.06
N ARG A 21 -0.51 10.51 8.89
CA ARG A 21 0.95 10.54 8.97
C ARG A 21 1.47 9.97 10.29
N LYS A 22 0.83 10.35 11.41
CA LYS A 22 1.19 9.85 12.74
C LYS A 22 1.09 8.33 12.82
N TYR A 23 0.01 7.76 12.30
CA TYR A 23 -0.20 6.33 12.32
C TYR A 23 0.77 5.58 11.40
N LEU A 24 0.95 6.04 10.15
CA LEU A 24 1.82 5.36 9.18
C LEU A 24 3.27 5.30 9.68
N VAL A 25 3.80 6.41 10.19
CA VAL A 25 5.18 6.46 10.71
C VAL A 25 5.34 5.58 11.95
N ALA A 26 4.44 5.69 12.93
CA ALA A 26 4.49 4.87 14.14
C ALA A 26 4.32 3.37 13.84
N SER A 27 3.44 3.02 12.88
CA SER A 27 3.24 1.63 12.44
C SER A 27 4.48 1.07 11.73
N CYS A 28 5.16 1.88 10.92
CA CYS A 28 6.43 1.52 10.30
C CYS A 28 7.49 1.22 11.37
N ASP A 29 7.68 2.12 12.32
CA ASP A 29 8.66 1.96 13.41
C ASP A 29 8.38 0.72 14.25
N GLN A 30 7.11 0.45 14.58
CA GLN A 30 6.73 -0.78 15.29
C GLN A 30 7.00 -2.04 14.47
N SER A 31 6.73 -2.01 13.16
CA SER A 31 6.99 -3.14 12.27
C SER A 31 8.48 -3.46 12.20
N LEU A 32 9.32 -2.45 12.02
CA LEU A 32 10.78 -2.59 12.01
C LEU A 32 11.29 -3.17 13.31
N LYS A 33 10.84 -2.60 14.46
CA LYS A 33 11.23 -3.10 15.78
C LYS A 33 10.85 -4.57 16.00
N ARG A 34 9.64 -4.97 15.59
CA ARG A 34 9.18 -6.37 15.74
C ARG A 34 9.94 -7.34 14.85
N MET A 35 10.34 -6.91 13.67
CA MET A 35 11.12 -7.71 12.74
C MET A 35 12.63 -7.71 13.06
N GLY A 36 13.11 -6.79 13.91
CA GLY A 36 14.54 -6.61 14.16
C GLY A 36 15.30 -6.09 12.95
N LEU A 37 14.67 -5.22 12.16
CA LEU A 37 15.22 -4.66 10.92
C LEU A 37 15.41 -3.16 11.04
N ASP A 38 16.40 -2.62 10.35
CA ASP A 38 16.62 -1.17 10.23
C ASP A 38 15.73 -0.56 9.15
N TYR A 39 15.37 -1.33 8.12
CA TYR A 39 14.49 -0.91 7.02
C TYR A 39 13.75 -2.10 6.40
N VAL A 40 12.71 -1.79 5.62
CA VAL A 40 12.05 -2.72 4.69
C VAL A 40 12.28 -2.30 3.25
N ASP A 41 12.19 -3.24 2.30
CA ASP A 41 12.33 -2.88 0.89
C ASP A 41 11.14 -2.05 0.42
N ILE A 42 9.91 -2.42 0.78
CA ILE A 42 8.71 -1.70 0.38
C ILE A 42 7.79 -1.48 1.59
N PHE A 43 7.36 -0.23 1.78
CA PHE A 43 6.31 0.09 2.74
C PHE A 43 5.05 0.55 2.03
N TYR A 44 3.90 -0.04 2.38
CA TYR A 44 2.63 0.22 1.71
C TYR A 44 1.66 1.03 2.57
N SER A 45 0.94 1.97 1.95
CA SER A 45 -0.40 2.32 2.41
C SER A 45 -1.35 1.18 2.06
N HIS A 46 -1.90 0.51 3.08
CA HIS A 46 -2.63 -0.75 2.93
C HIS A 46 -4.02 -0.56 2.30
N ARG A 47 -4.62 0.60 2.50
CA ARG A 47 -5.92 1.00 1.94
C ARG A 47 -6.06 2.53 1.96
N PRO A 48 -6.88 3.12 1.08
CA PRO A 48 -7.19 4.54 1.17
C PRO A 48 -7.95 4.86 2.46
N ASP A 49 -7.65 6.02 3.05
CA ASP A 49 -8.35 6.54 4.22
C ASP A 49 -9.37 7.60 3.77
N PRO A 50 -10.68 7.41 4.04
CA PRO A 50 -11.70 8.36 3.63
C PRO A 50 -11.68 9.68 4.45
N ASN A 51 -10.98 9.70 5.58
CA ASN A 51 -10.98 10.82 6.52
C ASN A 51 -9.65 11.59 6.57
N THR A 52 -8.60 11.09 5.92
CA THR A 52 -7.29 11.74 5.84
C THR A 52 -7.04 12.21 4.40
N PRO A 53 -6.65 13.46 4.19
CA PRO A 53 -6.27 13.94 2.86
C PRO A 53 -5.18 13.04 2.26
N LEU A 54 -5.33 12.72 0.97
CA LEU A 54 -4.39 11.81 0.28
C LEU A 54 -2.96 12.35 0.31
N GLU A 55 -2.80 13.67 0.26
CA GLU A 55 -1.52 14.38 0.37
C GLU A 55 -0.79 14.07 1.67
N GLU A 56 -1.52 13.97 2.79
CA GLU A 56 -0.93 13.61 4.09
C GLU A 56 -0.43 12.17 4.08
N THR A 57 -1.23 11.25 3.55
CA THR A 57 -0.87 9.83 3.43
C THR A 57 0.35 9.65 2.53
N MET A 58 0.37 10.28 1.36
CA MET A 58 1.51 10.21 0.42
C MET A 58 2.74 10.92 0.99
N GLY A 59 2.59 12.04 1.66
CA GLY A 59 3.67 12.72 2.38
C GLY A 59 4.24 11.90 3.53
N ALA A 60 3.45 11.02 4.15
CA ALA A 60 3.95 10.07 5.14
C ALA A 60 4.78 8.96 4.50
N LEU A 61 4.36 8.42 3.35
CA LEU A 61 5.14 7.42 2.59
C LEU A 61 6.46 8.02 2.10
N ASP A 62 6.44 9.22 1.55
CA ASP A 62 7.66 9.95 1.16
C ASP A 62 8.63 10.10 2.35
N TYR A 63 8.13 10.55 3.50
CA TYR A 63 8.94 10.68 4.70
C TYR A 63 9.55 9.35 5.15
N ILE A 64 8.80 8.25 5.11
CA ILE A 64 9.27 6.91 5.48
C ILE A 64 10.42 6.49 4.55
N VAL A 65 10.30 6.71 3.25
CA VAL A 65 11.36 6.40 2.28
C VAL A 65 12.58 7.30 2.49
N ARG A 66 12.40 8.61 2.53
CA ARG A 66 13.51 9.57 2.67
C ARG A 66 14.25 9.46 4.01
N SER A 67 13.59 9.00 5.05
CA SER A 67 14.20 8.72 6.36
C SER A 67 14.95 7.38 6.43
N GLY A 68 14.97 6.60 5.36
CA GLY A 68 15.68 5.32 5.27
C GLY A 68 14.96 4.14 5.92
N ARG A 69 13.68 4.28 6.33
CA ARG A 69 12.87 3.20 6.91
C ARG A 69 12.34 2.23 5.86
N ALA A 70 12.21 2.69 4.62
CA ALA A 70 11.89 1.87 3.47
C ALA A 70 12.69 2.34 2.26
N LEU A 71 12.93 1.44 1.29
CA LEU A 71 13.57 1.81 0.02
C LEU A 71 12.55 2.36 -0.97
N TYR A 72 11.33 1.83 -0.96
CA TYR A 72 10.28 2.16 -1.93
C TYR A 72 8.92 2.31 -1.25
N ALA A 73 8.08 3.15 -1.86
CA ALA A 73 6.67 3.31 -1.50
C ALA A 73 5.78 2.42 -2.37
N GLY A 74 4.73 1.85 -1.76
CA GLY A 74 3.68 1.12 -2.44
C GLY A 74 2.29 1.49 -1.92
N ILE A 75 1.27 1.15 -2.67
CA ILE A 75 -0.14 1.32 -2.30
C ILE A 75 -0.91 0.00 -2.49
N SER A 76 -2.07 -0.13 -1.86
CA SER A 76 -2.90 -1.33 -1.96
C SER A 76 -4.38 -0.96 -1.92
N THR A 77 -5.20 -1.61 -2.74
CA THR A 77 -6.67 -1.45 -2.80
C THR A 77 -7.19 -0.04 -3.15
N TYR A 78 -6.36 0.79 -3.75
CA TYR A 78 -6.76 2.10 -4.27
C TYR A 78 -7.53 1.95 -5.59
N SER A 79 -8.55 2.78 -5.79
CA SER A 79 -9.26 2.84 -7.08
C SER A 79 -8.33 3.34 -8.21
N PRO A 80 -8.73 3.21 -9.50
CA PRO A 80 -7.96 3.79 -10.60
C PRO A 80 -7.67 5.28 -10.42
N GLU A 81 -8.68 6.07 -10.03
CA GLU A 81 -8.57 7.52 -9.82
C GLU A 81 -7.64 7.84 -8.65
N GLN A 82 -7.84 7.14 -7.52
CA GLN A 82 -6.98 7.30 -6.34
C GLN A 82 -5.54 6.89 -6.61
N THR A 83 -5.33 5.85 -7.43
CA THR A 83 -3.99 5.40 -7.83
C THR A 83 -3.29 6.45 -8.68
N ARG A 84 -3.99 7.06 -9.65
CA ARG A 84 -3.44 8.13 -10.48
C ARG A 84 -3.05 9.35 -9.64
N GLU A 85 -3.91 9.76 -8.73
CA GLU A 85 -3.64 10.90 -7.85
C GLU A 85 -2.50 10.61 -6.85
N ALA A 86 -2.47 9.41 -6.23
CA ALA A 86 -1.37 8.98 -5.37
C ALA A 86 -0.02 8.96 -6.12
N SER A 87 -0.02 8.46 -7.36
CA SER A 87 1.17 8.45 -8.23
C SER A 87 1.65 9.86 -8.51
N ARG A 88 0.74 10.78 -8.86
CA ARG A 88 1.07 12.18 -9.10
C ARG A 88 1.72 12.83 -7.88
N LEU A 89 1.09 12.70 -6.72
CA LEU A 89 1.57 13.27 -5.45
C LEU A 89 2.95 12.72 -5.06
N LEU A 90 3.13 11.40 -5.12
CA LEU A 90 4.42 10.78 -4.78
C LEU A 90 5.52 11.18 -5.76
N ARG A 91 5.21 11.34 -7.04
CA ARG A 91 6.16 11.80 -8.06
C ARG A 91 6.60 13.24 -7.81
N GLU A 92 5.66 14.13 -7.45
CA GLU A 92 5.95 15.52 -7.10
C GLU A 92 6.83 15.63 -5.85
N LEU A 93 6.68 14.71 -4.89
CA LEU A 93 7.53 14.61 -3.70
C LEU A 93 8.93 14.01 -4.00
N GLY A 94 9.12 13.40 -5.17
CA GLY A 94 10.38 12.76 -5.55
C GLY A 94 10.51 11.30 -5.11
N THR A 95 9.42 10.68 -4.65
CA THR A 95 9.35 9.27 -4.23
C THR A 95 8.30 8.54 -5.09
N PRO A 96 8.62 8.11 -6.32
CA PRO A 96 7.66 7.45 -7.20
C PRO A 96 7.02 6.21 -6.56
N CYS A 97 5.72 6.00 -6.81
CA CYS A 97 5.03 4.78 -6.41
C CYS A 97 5.60 3.59 -7.18
N LEU A 98 6.20 2.62 -6.48
CA LEU A 98 6.82 1.46 -7.13
C LEU A 98 5.77 0.44 -7.57
N ILE A 99 4.77 0.17 -6.72
CA ILE A 99 3.92 -1.00 -6.86
C ILE A 99 2.55 -0.80 -6.21
N HIS A 100 1.53 -1.37 -6.85
CA HIS A 100 0.17 -1.48 -6.31
C HIS A 100 -0.15 -2.94 -6.00
N GLN A 101 -0.72 -3.21 -4.81
CA GLN A 101 -1.16 -4.56 -4.44
C GLN A 101 -2.69 -4.65 -4.35
N PRO A 102 -3.39 -5.04 -5.42
CA PRO A 102 -4.83 -5.26 -5.41
C PRO A 102 -5.20 -6.70 -5.08
N ARG A 103 -6.45 -6.94 -4.67
CA ARG A 103 -7.05 -8.26 -4.72
C ARG A 103 -7.39 -8.60 -6.17
N TYR A 104 -6.93 -9.76 -6.63
CA TYR A 104 -7.20 -10.21 -7.98
C TYR A 104 -7.18 -11.73 -8.08
N ASN A 105 -8.24 -12.30 -8.63
CA ASN A 105 -8.38 -13.73 -8.91
C ASN A 105 -9.50 -13.94 -9.95
N MET A 106 -9.77 -15.19 -10.33
CA MET A 106 -10.75 -15.52 -11.35
C MET A 106 -12.19 -15.08 -11.02
N PHE A 107 -12.54 -14.91 -9.74
CA PHE A 107 -13.86 -14.46 -9.29
C PHE A 107 -13.92 -12.97 -8.95
N ASP A 108 -12.78 -12.31 -8.80
CA ASP A 108 -12.69 -10.90 -8.44
C ASP A 108 -11.73 -10.21 -9.40
N ARG A 109 -12.29 -9.68 -10.49
CA ARG A 109 -11.57 -9.14 -11.63
C ARG A 109 -11.69 -7.60 -11.76
N TRP A 110 -12.08 -6.92 -10.71
CA TRP A 110 -12.34 -5.48 -10.69
C TRP A 110 -11.19 -4.62 -11.22
N ILE A 111 -9.94 -5.08 -11.09
CA ILE A 111 -8.76 -4.33 -11.55
C ILE A 111 -8.69 -4.19 -13.08
N GLU A 112 -9.39 -5.05 -13.82
CA GLU A 112 -9.47 -4.99 -15.29
C GLU A 112 -10.32 -3.80 -15.76
N ASP A 113 -11.15 -3.26 -14.87
CA ASP A 113 -11.95 -2.06 -15.12
C ASP A 113 -11.14 -0.80 -14.79
N GLY A 114 -10.15 -0.51 -15.64
CA GLY A 114 -9.36 0.71 -15.66
C GLY A 114 -8.11 0.72 -14.76
N LEU A 115 -7.99 -0.10 -13.70
CA LEU A 115 -6.79 -0.05 -12.84
C LEU A 115 -5.55 -0.52 -13.59
N LEU A 116 -5.63 -1.59 -14.36
CA LEU A 116 -4.48 -2.10 -15.12
C LEU A 116 -3.95 -1.07 -16.11
N ASP A 117 -4.85 -0.31 -16.75
CA ASP A 117 -4.45 0.76 -17.66
C ASP A 117 -3.73 1.88 -16.92
N VAL A 118 -4.25 2.30 -15.76
CA VAL A 118 -3.59 3.31 -14.92
C VAL A 118 -2.20 2.84 -14.48
N LEU A 119 -2.05 1.60 -14.03
CA LEU A 119 -0.75 1.06 -13.61
C LEU A 119 0.25 1.05 -14.76
N LYS A 120 -0.19 0.68 -15.95
CA LYS A 120 0.63 0.71 -17.17
C LYS A 120 1.05 2.14 -17.53
N ASP A 121 0.10 3.07 -17.56
CA ASP A 121 0.35 4.48 -17.92
C ASP A 121 1.32 5.15 -16.93
N GLU A 122 1.17 4.85 -15.64
CA GLU A 122 1.98 5.43 -14.56
C GLU A 122 3.31 4.69 -14.33
N GLY A 123 3.53 3.55 -14.98
CA GLY A 123 4.73 2.72 -14.79
C GLY A 123 4.79 2.04 -13.41
N ILE A 124 3.64 1.73 -12.81
CA ILE A 124 3.52 1.11 -11.49
C ILE A 124 3.41 -0.40 -11.63
N GLY A 125 4.22 -1.15 -10.87
CA GLY A 125 4.13 -2.61 -10.82
C GLY A 125 2.82 -3.08 -10.17
N CYS A 126 2.41 -4.31 -10.48
CA CYS A 126 1.22 -4.95 -9.91
C CYS A 126 1.58 -6.28 -9.26
N ILE A 127 1.15 -6.51 -8.02
CA ILE A 127 1.26 -7.79 -7.33
C ILE A 127 -0.09 -8.15 -6.69
N ALA A 128 -0.69 -9.26 -7.09
CA ALA A 128 -2.01 -9.65 -6.58
C ALA A 128 -1.95 -10.30 -5.19
N PHE A 129 -2.91 -9.98 -4.32
CA PHE A 129 -3.19 -10.80 -3.15
C PHE A 129 -4.47 -11.64 -3.35
N SER A 130 -4.58 -12.74 -2.59
CA SER A 130 -5.67 -13.73 -2.68
C SER A 130 -5.87 -14.33 -4.11
N PRO A 131 -4.81 -14.69 -4.84
CA PRO A 131 -4.95 -15.23 -6.21
C PRO A 131 -5.73 -16.55 -6.23
N LEU A 132 -5.73 -17.31 -5.13
CA LEU A 132 -6.46 -18.57 -5.00
C LEU A 132 -7.82 -18.41 -4.30
N CYS A 133 -8.32 -17.17 -4.14
CA CYS A 133 -9.62 -16.85 -3.54
C CYS A 133 -9.86 -17.61 -2.21
N LEU A 134 -8.93 -17.45 -1.25
CA LEU A 134 -8.96 -18.12 0.07
C LEU A 134 -8.98 -19.67 0.00
N GLY A 135 -8.52 -20.23 -1.09
CA GLY A 135 -8.47 -21.69 -1.31
C GLY A 135 -9.61 -22.26 -2.16
N ILE A 136 -10.59 -21.43 -2.56
CA ILE A 136 -11.71 -21.88 -3.43
C ILE A 136 -11.19 -22.35 -4.80
N LEU A 137 -10.13 -21.73 -5.32
CA LEU A 137 -9.49 -22.11 -6.58
C LEU A 137 -8.44 -23.24 -6.43
N THR A 138 -8.56 -24.05 -5.38
CA THR A 138 -7.71 -25.20 -5.12
C THR A 138 -8.58 -26.44 -4.86
N ASN A 139 -7.96 -27.60 -4.67
CA ASN A 139 -8.65 -28.83 -4.26
C ASN A 139 -8.98 -28.91 -2.76
N LYS A 140 -8.86 -27.78 -2.01
CA LYS A 140 -9.06 -27.74 -0.54
C LYS A 140 -10.46 -28.19 -0.11
N TYR A 141 -11.46 -28.00 -0.96
CA TYR A 141 -12.88 -28.24 -0.65
C TYR A 141 -13.50 -29.37 -1.50
N LEU A 142 -12.67 -30.15 -2.19
CA LEU A 142 -13.08 -31.31 -3.00
C LEU A 142 -12.98 -32.63 -2.23
#